data_6b5350b402d62797d9415be47dc08a0d
#
_entry.id   6b5350b402d62797d9415be47dc08a0d
#
_cell.length_a   1.000
_cell.length_b   1.000
_cell.length_c   1.000
_cell.angle_alpha   90.00
_cell.angle_beta   90.00
_cell.angle_gamma   90.00
#
_symmetry.space_group_name_H-M   'P 1'
#
loop_
_entity.id
_entity.type
_entity.pdbx_description
1 polymer ?
#
loop_
_entity_poly.entity_id
_entity_poly.type
_entity_poly.pdbx_seq_one_letter_code
_entity_poly.pdbx_strand_id
1 'polypeptide(L)'
;MSKVLIEEQSDQGMAKRIINHSGLSVGQLVTKHGSGNIDKLIPKLSRTTASNPWVVFRDSDTRCPVELREQLTKSTTVNPAFLLRIVHPMTEGWLMADPQSFSQYFKITAKKVPVDTELLPHAKHSLLALCKKSRSRDIRGDIVRPDGSTGPLYVSRINEFAENYWDIATAAQNSPSLNRALVRLAELRSFLMNQ
;
A
#
# COMPACT_ATOMS: atom_id res chain seq x y z
N MET A 1 -15.13 -11.87 6.05
CA MET A 1 -13.84 -11.84 5.32
C MET A 1 -13.94 -10.91 4.13
N SER A 2 -12.96 -10.04 3.92
CA SER A 2 -12.96 -9.07 2.81
C SER A 2 -12.15 -9.60 1.61
N LYS A 3 -12.63 -9.32 0.40
CA LYS A 3 -11.83 -9.49 -0.82
C LYS A 3 -10.97 -8.25 -1.02
N VAL A 4 -9.71 -8.45 -1.37
CA VAL A 4 -8.74 -7.37 -1.51
C VAL A 4 -8.20 -7.35 -2.93
N LEU A 5 -8.20 -6.19 -3.56
CA LEU A 5 -7.63 -5.96 -4.88
C LEU A 5 -6.43 -5.02 -4.76
N ILE A 6 -5.32 -5.42 -5.35
CA ILE A 6 -4.06 -4.67 -5.35
C ILE A 6 -3.49 -4.55 -6.76
N GLU A 7 -2.59 -3.58 -6.94
CA GLU A 7 -1.98 -3.31 -8.22
C GLU A 7 -0.87 -4.31 -8.57
N GLU A 8 0.11 -4.46 -7.67
CA GLU A 8 1.30 -5.27 -7.90
C GLU A 8 1.49 -6.34 -6.82
N GLN A 9 2.29 -7.35 -7.11
CA GLN A 9 2.61 -8.40 -6.14
C GLN A 9 3.36 -7.86 -4.91
N SER A 10 4.11 -6.78 -5.05
CA SER A 10 4.80 -6.12 -3.93
C SER A 10 3.86 -5.46 -2.91
N ASP A 11 2.58 -5.27 -3.25
CA ASP A 11 1.60 -4.64 -2.37
C ASP A 11 0.92 -5.64 -1.42
N GLN A 12 1.15 -6.94 -1.61
CA GLN A 12 0.46 -8.00 -0.85
C GLN A 12 0.69 -7.89 0.65
N GLY A 13 1.95 -7.74 1.04
CA GLY A 13 2.32 -7.64 2.46
C GLY A 13 1.69 -6.41 3.12
N MET A 14 1.77 -5.25 2.48
CA MET A 14 1.15 -4.01 2.94
C MET A 14 -0.37 -4.18 3.09
N ALA A 15 -1.04 -4.69 2.05
CA ALA A 15 -2.50 -4.85 2.06
C ALA A 15 -2.97 -5.81 3.16
N LYS A 16 -2.35 -6.98 3.30
CA LYS A 16 -2.65 -7.94 4.38
C LYS A 16 -2.44 -7.33 5.76
N ARG A 17 -1.31 -6.65 5.95
CA ARG A 17 -0.94 -6.05 7.23
C ARG A 17 -1.94 -4.98 7.65
N ILE A 18 -2.35 -4.09 6.74
CA ILE A 18 -3.33 -3.02 7.00
C ILE A 18 -4.72 -3.59 7.30
N ILE A 19 -5.20 -4.55 6.51
CA ILE A 19 -6.50 -5.21 6.70
C ILE A 19 -6.55 -5.88 8.08
N ASN A 20 -5.53 -6.67 8.42
CA ASN A 20 -5.47 -7.35 9.72
C ASN A 20 -5.36 -6.36 10.90
N HIS A 21 -4.56 -5.31 10.75
CA HIS A 21 -4.44 -4.24 11.76
C HIS A 21 -5.78 -3.55 12.02
N SER A 22 -6.62 -3.39 11.00
CA SER A 22 -7.96 -2.81 11.12
C SER A 22 -9.01 -3.76 11.70
N GLY A 23 -8.62 -4.98 12.11
CA GLY A 23 -9.52 -5.99 12.65
C GLY A 23 -10.45 -6.65 11.61
N LEU A 24 -10.13 -6.48 10.33
CA LEU A 24 -10.72 -7.23 9.22
C LEU A 24 -9.83 -8.44 8.90
N SER A 25 -10.36 -9.39 8.13
CA SER A 25 -9.59 -10.54 7.65
C SER A 25 -9.63 -10.60 6.12
N VAL A 26 -8.49 -10.98 5.52
CA VAL A 26 -8.37 -11.20 4.07
C VAL A 26 -8.95 -12.59 3.74
N GLY A 27 -10.03 -12.62 2.97
CA GLY A 27 -10.60 -13.87 2.44
C GLY A 27 -10.01 -14.23 1.07
N GLN A 28 -9.83 -13.24 0.20
CA GLN A 28 -9.23 -13.40 -1.11
C GLN A 28 -8.39 -12.17 -1.45
N LEU A 29 -7.19 -12.36 -1.97
CA LEU A 29 -6.34 -11.29 -2.48
C LEU A 29 -6.12 -11.49 -3.98
N VAL A 30 -6.35 -10.43 -4.76
CA VAL A 30 -6.27 -10.45 -6.23
C VAL A 30 -5.31 -9.35 -6.68
N THR A 31 -4.30 -9.72 -7.48
CA THR A 31 -3.36 -8.79 -8.12
C THR A 31 -3.75 -8.57 -9.58
N LYS A 32 -3.70 -7.33 -10.08
CA LYS A 32 -4.16 -6.97 -11.44
C LYS A 32 -3.09 -6.43 -12.38
N HIS A 33 -1.84 -6.31 -11.93
CA HIS A 33 -0.72 -5.85 -12.75
C HIS A 33 -1.04 -4.56 -13.54
N GLY A 34 -0.96 -3.46 -12.81
CA GLY A 34 -1.14 -2.11 -13.34
C GLY A 34 -2.49 -1.47 -13.05
N SER A 35 -2.42 -0.18 -12.81
CA SER A 35 -3.52 0.69 -12.36
C SER A 35 -4.72 0.68 -13.29
N GLY A 36 -4.50 0.71 -14.62
CA GLY A 36 -5.59 0.68 -15.59
C GLY A 36 -6.46 -0.59 -15.56
N ASN A 37 -5.91 -1.72 -15.09
CA ASN A 37 -6.67 -2.95 -14.90
C ASN A 37 -7.53 -2.91 -13.63
N ILE A 38 -7.08 -2.22 -12.58
CA ILE A 38 -7.88 -1.94 -11.40
C ILE A 38 -9.02 -0.99 -11.76
N ASP A 39 -8.70 0.13 -12.42
CA ASP A 39 -9.63 1.20 -12.72
C ASP A 39 -10.87 0.68 -13.49
N LYS A 40 -10.68 -0.24 -14.43
CA LYS A 40 -11.77 -0.90 -15.18
C LYS A 40 -12.72 -1.74 -14.31
N LEU A 41 -12.26 -2.22 -13.15
CA LEU A 41 -13.06 -3.07 -12.27
C LEU A 41 -13.86 -2.26 -11.23
N ILE A 42 -13.45 -1.04 -10.92
CA ILE A 42 -14.09 -0.22 -9.89
C ILE A 42 -15.61 -0.08 -10.08
N PRO A 43 -16.15 0.21 -11.27
CA PRO A 43 -17.60 0.34 -11.46
C PRO A 43 -18.38 -0.93 -11.15
N LYS A 44 -17.79 -2.10 -11.37
CA LYS A 44 -18.38 -3.39 -11.04
C LYS A 44 -18.28 -3.70 -9.54
N LEU A 45 -17.10 -3.50 -8.97
CA LEU A 45 -16.82 -3.83 -7.57
C LEU A 45 -17.54 -2.88 -6.61
N SER A 46 -17.76 -1.62 -7.00
CA SER A 46 -18.47 -0.63 -6.17
C SER A 46 -19.93 -0.99 -5.87
N ARG A 47 -20.52 -1.92 -6.64
CA ARG A 47 -21.88 -2.43 -6.44
C ARG A 47 -21.95 -3.67 -5.54
N THR A 48 -20.86 -4.02 -4.87
CA THR A 48 -20.80 -5.18 -3.99
C THR A 48 -21.77 -5.05 -2.79
N THR A 49 -21.91 -6.14 -2.02
CA THR A 49 -22.80 -6.20 -0.86
C THR A 49 -22.02 -6.48 0.43
N ALA A 50 -22.66 -6.32 1.59
CA ALA A 50 -22.04 -6.60 2.88
C ALA A 50 -21.58 -8.07 3.03
N SER A 51 -22.26 -9.00 2.38
CA SER A 51 -21.85 -10.42 2.32
C SER A 51 -20.60 -10.69 1.49
N ASN A 52 -20.19 -9.71 0.64
CA ASN A 52 -19.05 -9.84 -0.26
C ASN A 52 -18.25 -8.53 -0.35
N PRO A 53 -17.71 -8.02 0.78
CA PRO A 53 -17.05 -6.71 0.80
C PRO A 53 -15.74 -6.71 0.01
N TRP A 54 -15.45 -5.56 -0.62
CA TRP A 54 -14.22 -5.33 -1.37
C TRP A 54 -13.44 -4.14 -0.82
N VAL A 55 -12.13 -4.34 -0.66
CA VAL A 55 -11.16 -3.27 -0.44
C VAL A 55 -10.21 -3.22 -1.63
N VAL A 56 -10.09 -2.06 -2.24
CA VAL A 56 -9.21 -1.83 -3.39
C VAL A 56 -8.13 -0.84 -2.99
N PHE A 57 -6.87 -1.24 -3.12
CA PHE A 57 -5.70 -0.36 -2.98
C PHE A 57 -5.20 -0.01 -4.38
N ARG A 58 -5.07 1.28 -4.65
CA ARG A 58 -4.67 1.84 -5.94
C ARG A 58 -3.67 2.97 -5.70
N ASP A 59 -2.46 2.87 -6.24
CA ASP A 59 -1.45 3.91 -6.11
C ASP A 59 -1.90 5.19 -6.82
N SER A 60 -1.53 6.36 -6.29
CA SER A 60 -1.90 7.63 -6.92
C SER A 60 -1.03 7.99 -8.11
N ASP A 61 0.18 7.45 -8.20
CA ASP A 61 1.17 7.73 -9.26
C ASP A 61 1.38 9.24 -9.48
N THR A 62 1.64 9.98 -8.41
CA THR A 62 1.81 11.45 -8.42
C THR A 62 0.54 12.29 -8.66
N ARG A 63 -0.61 11.67 -8.95
CA ARG A 63 -1.88 12.37 -9.09
C ARG A 63 -2.44 12.77 -7.72
N CYS A 64 -3.28 13.82 -7.70
CA CYS A 64 -4.02 14.17 -6.49
C CYS A 64 -4.94 13.00 -6.07
N PRO A 65 -4.78 12.44 -4.86
CA PRO A 65 -5.56 11.28 -4.42
C PRO A 65 -7.07 11.55 -4.35
N VAL A 66 -7.46 12.78 -4.04
CA VAL A 66 -8.88 13.18 -3.95
C VAL A 66 -9.50 13.18 -5.35
N GLU A 67 -8.88 13.90 -6.29
CA GLU A 67 -9.35 13.99 -7.67
C GLU A 67 -9.37 12.61 -8.35
N LEU A 68 -8.32 11.81 -8.14
CA LEU A 68 -8.26 10.45 -8.67
C LEU A 68 -9.42 9.60 -8.15
N ARG A 69 -9.68 9.63 -6.84
CA ARG A 69 -10.80 8.89 -6.25
C ARG A 69 -12.14 9.35 -6.82
N GLU A 70 -12.36 10.66 -6.90
CA GLU A 70 -13.59 11.23 -7.49
C GLU A 70 -13.77 10.80 -8.93
N GLN A 71 -12.71 10.90 -9.75
CA GLN A 71 -12.75 10.46 -11.14
C GLN A 71 -13.13 8.98 -11.26
N LEU A 72 -12.52 8.11 -10.45
CA LEU A 72 -12.74 6.65 -10.51
C LEU A 72 -14.13 6.24 -10.01
N THR A 73 -14.79 7.06 -9.18
CA THR A 73 -16.11 6.75 -8.62
C THR A 73 -17.25 7.60 -9.19
N LYS A 74 -16.97 8.57 -10.04
CA LYS A 74 -17.93 9.56 -10.57
C LYS A 74 -19.17 8.94 -11.23
N SER A 75 -18.98 7.84 -11.95
CA SER A 75 -20.05 7.20 -12.75
C SER A 75 -20.74 6.03 -12.04
N THR A 76 -20.53 5.86 -10.74
CA THR A 76 -21.03 4.70 -10.03
C THR A 76 -21.56 5.04 -8.64
N THR A 77 -22.65 4.36 -8.25
CA THR A 77 -23.09 4.38 -6.85
C THR A 77 -22.21 3.46 -6.04
N VAL A 78 -21.53 4.02 -5.04
CA VAL A 78 -20.60 3.28 -4.20
C VAL A 78 -21.36 2.69 -3.01
N ASN A 79 -21.42 1.36 -2.92
CA ASN A 79 -21.99 0.67 -1.77
C ASN A 79 -21.05 0.80 -0.55
N PRO A 80 -21.55 0.96 0.69
CA PRO A 80 -20.70 1.01 1.89
C PRO A 80 -19.79 -0.20 2.11
N ALA A 81 -20.11 -1.36 1.53
CA ALA A 81 -19.27 -2.56 1.56
C ALA A 81 -18.09 -2.52 0.57
N PHE A 82 -17.99 -1.48 -0.26
CA PHE A 82 -16.86 -1.23 -1.15
C PHE A 82 -16.00 -0.09 -0.64
N LEU A 83 -14.71 -0.32 -0.51
CA LEU A 83 -13.75 0.68 -0.07
C LEU A 83 -12.62 0.82 -1.09
N LEU A 84 -12.58 1.95 -1.81
CA LEU A 84 -11.44 2.36 -2.62
C LEU A 84 -10.49 3.22 -1.78
N ARG A 85 -9.25 2.77 -1.64
CA ARG A 85 -8.17 3.52 -1.00
C ARG A 85 -7.10 3.89 -2.02
N ILE A 86 -6.86 5.17 -2.16
CA ILE A 86 -5.74 5.67 -2.95
C ILE A 86 -4.51 5.70 -2.04
N VAL A 87 -3.52 4.91 -2.40
CA VAL A 87 -2.21 4.85 -1.76
C VAL A 87 -1.36 6.00 -2.31
N HIS A 88 -0.90 6.90 -1.45
CA HIS A 88 -0.21 8.10 -1.91
C HIS A 88 1.20 8.20 -1.32
N PRO A 89 2.21 8.41 -2.18
CA PRO A 89 2.16 8.34 -3.65
C PRO A 89 2.08 6.90 -4.18
N MET A 90 2.64 5.94 -3.45
CA MET A 90 2.74 4.51 -3.73
C MET A 90 2.92 3.72 -2.44
N THR A 91 2.76 2.40 -2.51
CA THR A 91 3.01 1.48 -1.38
C THR A 91 4.35 1.74 -0.69
N GLU A 92 5.43 1.95 -1.44
CA GLU A 92 6.77 2.20 -0.89
C GLU A 92 6.84 3.49 -0.05
N GLY A 93 6.03 4.49 -0.38
CA GLY A 93 5.90 5.72 0.42
C GLY A 93 5.35 5.42 1.81
N TRP A 94 4.29 4.60 1.91
CA TRP A 94 3.73 4.19 3.18
C TRP A 94 4.71 3.34 4.00
N LEU A 95 5.45 2.44 3.36
CA LEU A 95 6.45 1.60 4.05
C LEU A 95 7.61 2.44 4.61
N MET A 96 8.10 3.43 3.88
CA MET A 96 9.15 4.34 4.33
C MET A 96 8.69 5.33 5.41
N ALA A 97 7.39 5.52 5.61
CA ALA A 97 6.83 6.38 6.65
C ALA A 97 7.08 5.84 8.08
N ASP A 98 7.55 4.60 8.23
CA ASP A 98 8.19 4.09 9.44
C ASP A 98 9.73 4.05 9.24
N PRO A 99 10.44 5.17 9.44
CA PRO A 99 11.85 5.25 9.15
C PRO A 99 12.71 4.36 10.06
N GLN A 100 12.24 4.05 11.27
CA GLN A 100 12.97 3.25 12.23
C GLN A 100 13.03 1.79 11.79
N SER A 101 11.89 1.12 11.64
CA SER A 101 11.85 -0.29 11.23
C SER A 101 12.37 -0.47 9.81
N PHE A 102 12.07 0.49 8.92
CA PHE A 102 12.58 0.50 7.55
C PHE A 102 14.13 0.50 7.53
N SER A 103 14.74 1.41 8.27
CA SER A 103 16.21 1.51 8.32
C SER A 103 16.87 0.28 8.95
N GLN A 104 16.24 -0.29 9.97
CA GLN A 104 16.73 -1.50 10.64
C GLN A 104 16.69 -2.72 9.73
N TYR A 105 15.57 -2.95 9.05
CA TYR A 105 15.41 -4.10 8.15
C TYR A 105 16.31 -3.98 6.92
N PHE A 106 16.27 -2.85 6.21
CA PHE A 106 17.05 -2.64 4.99
C PHE A 106 18.51 -2.25 5.24
N LYS A 107 18.96 -2.20 6.51
CA LYS A 107 20.36 -1.89 6.90
C LYS A 107 20.89 -0.59 6.33
N ILE A 108 20.03 0.45 6.36
CA ILE A 108 20.37 1.82 5.95
C ILE A 108 20.41 2.76 7.16
N THR A 109 20.92 3.97 6.96
CA THR A 109 20.93 4.99 8.01
C THR A 109 19.57 5.67 8.09
N ALA A 110 18.90 5.66 9.25
CA ALA A 110 17.56 6.22 9.43
C ALA A 110 17.46 7.68 8.97
N LYS A 111 18.49 8.50 9.24
CA LYS A 111 18.54 9.92 8.78
C LYS A 111 18.48 10.11 7.26
N LYS A 112 18.67 9.04 6.47
CA LYS A 112 18.61 9.08 5.01
C LYS A 112 17.21 8.74 4.48
N VAL A 113 16.34 8.17 5.31
CA VAL A 113 14.94 7.92 4.96
C VAL A 113 14.23 9.28 4.89
N PRO A 114 13.49 9.56 3.82
CA PRO A 114 12.75 10.82 3.70
C PRO A 114 11.78 11.03 4.86
N VAL A 115 11.71 12.26 5.38
CA VAL A 115 10.78 12.61 6.46
C VAL A 115 9.35 12.66 5.95
N ASP A 116 9.14 13.32 4.81
CA ASP A 116 7.84 13.42 4.15
C ASP A 116 7.81 12.52 2.91
N THR A 117 7.32 11.31 3.10
CA THR A 117 7.27 10.30 2.04
C THR A 117 6.15 10.54 1.04
N GLU A 118 5.14 11.36 1.40
CA GLU A 118 4.04 11.71 0.51
C GLU A 118 4.45 12.77 -0.54
N LEU A 119 5.52 13.52 -0.31
CA LEU A 119 6.07 14.46 -1.28
C LEU A 119 7.07 13.83 -2.27
N LEU A 120 7.32 12.55 -2.17
CA LEU A 120 8.24 11.87 -3.08
C LEU A 120 7.64 11.79 -4.49
N PRO A 121 8.34 12.28 -5.51
CA PRO A 121 7.84 12.20 -6.89
C PRO A 121 7.76 10.75 -7.39
N HIS A 122 8.57 9.85 -6.82
CA HIS A 122 8.55 8.43 -7.15
C HIS A 122 9.10 7.60 -5.97
N ALA A 123 8.21 7.16 -5.08
CA ALA A 123 8.61 6.48 -3.84
C ALA A 123 9.41 5.19 -4.08
N LYS A 124 9.05 4.39 -5.10
CA LYS A 124 9.79 3.18 -5.47
C LYS A 124 11.24 3.48 -5.87
N HIS A 125 11.47 4.50 -6.68
CA HIS A 125 12.85 4.90 -7.03
C HIS A 125 13.63 5.38 -5.83
N SER A 126 13.00 6.11 -4.91
CA SER A 126 13.61 6.53 -3.65
C SER A 126 14.01 5.35 -2.78
N LEU A 127 13.14 4.35 -2.64
CA LEU A 127 13.44 3.11 -1.92
C LEU A 127 14.63 2.37 -2.55
N LEU A 128 14.62 2.18 -3.88
CA LEU A 128 15.72 1.51 -4.58
C LEU A 128 17.06 2.25 -4.39
N ALA A 129 17.06 3.59 -4.48
CA ALA A 129 18.25 4.41 -4.27
C ALA A 129 18.80 4.29 -2.83
N LEU A 130 17.92 4.17 -1.82
CA LEU A 130 18.30 3.89 -0.45
C LEU A 130 18.89 2.49 -0.30
N CYS A 131 18.22 1.46 -0.82
CA CYS A 131 18.67 0.08 -0.73
C CYS A 131 19.98 -0.18 -1.48
N LYS A 132 20.24 0.52 -2.59
CA LYS A 132 21.54 0.52 -3.27
C LYS A 132 22.70 0.93 -2.35
N LYS A 133 22.42 1.74 -1.32
CA LYS A 133 23.39 2.22 -0.31
C LYS A 133 23.31 1.44 1.01
N SER A 134 22.61 0.31 1.04
CA SER A 134 22.52 -0.55 2.21
C SER A 134 23.91 -1.05 2.65
N ARG A 135 24.10 -1.19 3.96
CA ARG A 135 25.31 -1.83 4.52
C ARG A 135 25.33 -3.35 4.32
N SER A 136 24.15 -3.97 4.08
CA SER A 136 24.05 -5.40 3.76
C SER A 136 24.25 -5.63 2.27
N ARG A 137 25.18 -6.54 1.92
CA ARG A 137 25.40 -6.98 0.55
C ARG A 137 24.16 -7.70 0.00
N ASP A 138 23.49 -8.50 0.82
CA ASP A 138 22.31 -9.28 0.45
C ASP A 138 21.15 -8.33 0.10
N ILE A 139 20.85 -7.35 0.95
CA ILE A 139 19.82 -6.35 0.64
C ILE A 139 20.09 -5.63 -0.68
N ARG A 140 21.36 -5.23 -0.92
CA ARG A 140 21.72 -4.59 -2.19
C ARG A 140 21.47 -5.50 -3.39
N GLY A 141 21.84 -6.78 -3.31
CA GLY A 141 21.68 -7.74 -4.41
C GLY A 141 20.23 -8.19 -4.60
N ASP A 142 19.50 -8.37 -3.52
CA ASP A 142 18.11 -8.82 -3.51
C ASP A 142 17.15 -7.75 -4.07
N ILE A 143 17.38 -6.49 -3.69
CA ILE A 143 16.45 -5.38 -3.93
C ILE A 143 16.75 -4.63 -5.22
N VAL A 144 18.03 -4.48 -5.60
CA VAL A 144 18.44 -3.57 -6.68
C VAL A 144 19.40 -4.26 -7.64
N ARG A 145 19.09 -4.21 -8.93
CA ARG A 145 20.01 -4.63 -9.99
C ARG A 145 21.11 -3.57 -10.24
N PRO A 146 22.21 -3.93 -10.91
CA PRO A 146 23.28 -2.97 -11.24
C PRO A 146 22.79 -1.74 -12.01
N ASP A 147 21.80 -1.92 -12.90
CA ASP A 147 21.16 -0.85 -13.68
C ASP A 147 20.20 0.05 -12.86
N GLY A 148 19.98 -0.27 -11.59
CA GLY A 148 19.09 0.46 -10.71
C GLY A 148 17.62 0.00 -10.74
N SER A 149 17.27 -0.97 -11.54
CA SER A 149 15.95 -1.60 -11.56
C SER A 149 15.73 -2.53 -10.37
N THR A 150 14.51 -3.04 -10.20
CA THR A 150 14.15 -3.98 -9.13
C THR A 150 14.94 -5.28 -9.23
N GLY A 151 15.53 -5.69 -8.10
CA GLY A 151 16.30 -6.92 -7.98
C GLY A 151 15.42 -8.18 -7.92
N PRO A 152 16.07 -9.37 -7.94
CA PRO A 152 15.36 -10.65 -8.06
C PRO A 152 14.45 -10.97 -6.85
N LEU A 153 14.75 -10.47 -5.67
CA LEU A 153 13.96 -10.70 -4.45
C LEU A 153 13.22 -9.44 -3.96
N TYR A 154 13.10 -8.41 -4.81
CA TYR A 154 12.41 -7.17 -4.48
C TYR A 154 11.02 -7.43 -3.88
N VAL A 155 10.16 -8.16 -4.59
CA VAL A 155 8.79 -8.48 -4.16
C VAL A 155 8.79 -9.22 -2.82
N SER A 156 9.65 -10.23 -2.68
CA SER A 156 9.76 -11.02 -1.46
C SER A 156 10.18 -10.17 -0.26
N ARG A 157 11.22 -9.35 -0.41
CA ARG A 157 11.76 -8.49 0.67
C ARG A 157 10.79 -7.40 1.09
N ILE A 158 10.08 -6.80 0.13
CA ILE A 158 9.06 -5.76 0.42
C ILE A 158 7.90 -6.38 1.20
N ASN A 159 7.38 -7.52 0.77
CA ASN A 159 6.30 -8.20 1.47
C ASN A 159 6.72 -8.71 2.86
N GLU A 160 7.92 -9.28 2.98
CA GLU A 160 8.47 -9.72 4.27
C GLU A 160 8.58 -8.54 5.25
N PHE A 161 9.11 -7.40 4.80
CA PHE A 161 9.18 -6.19 5.62
C PHE A 161 7.77 -5.74 6.06
N ALA A 162 6.85 -5.61 5.11
CA ALA A 162 5.51 -5.13 5.38
C ALA A 162 4.74 -6.04 6.35
N GLU A 163 4.83 -7.36 6.19
CA GLU A 163 4.10 -8.31 7.02
C GLU A 163 4.66 -8.44 8.44
N ASN A 164 6.01 -8.41 8.61
CA ASN A 164 6.64 -8.82 9.84
C ASN A 164 7.35 -7.71 10.63
N TYR A 165 7.74 -6.62 9.99
CA TYR A 165 8.60 -5.60 10.62
C TYR A 165 7.99 -4.20 10.62
N TRP A 166 7.09 -3.89 9.71
CA TRP A 166 6.51 -2.57 9.55
C TRP A 166 5.61 -2.17 10.72
N ASP A 167 5.92 -1.07 11.38
CA ASP A 167 5.07 -0.47 12.41
C ASP A 167 4.07 0.51 11.77
N ILE A 168 2.84 -0.01 11.59
CA ILE A 168 1.75 0.77 10.98
C ILE A 168 1.39 2.00 11.82
N ALA A 169 1.45 1.92 13.15
CA ALA A 169 1.07 3.03 14.01
C ALA A 169 2.05 4.20 13.84
N THR A 170 3.36 3.92 13.83
CA THR A 170 4.38 4.92 13.52
C THR A 170 4.24 5.46 12.10
N ALA A 171 4.05 4.59 11.11
CA ALA A 171 3.88 5.01 9.73
C ALA A 171 2.64 5.92 9.53
N ALA A 172 1.53 5.62 10.20
CA ALA A 172 0.30 6.42 10.12
C ALA A 172 0.44 7.82 10.73
N GLN A 173 1.32 8.00 11.72
CA GLN A 173 1.65 9.33 12.26
C GLN A 173 2.40 10.19 11.25
N ASN A 174 3.20 9.57 10.38
CA ASN A 174 4.04 10.22 9.40
C ASN A 174 3.42 10.26 7.98
N SER A 175 2.30 9.57 7.75
CA SER A 175 1.60 9.53 6.47
C SER A 175 0.10 9.80 6.65
N PRO A 176 -0.35 11.04 6.35
CA PRO A 176 -1.78 11.39 6.41
C PRO A 176 -2.68 10.52 5.53
N SER A 177 -2.20 10.05 4.37
CA SER A 177 -2.99 9.20 3.48
C SER A 177 -3.17 7.79 4.05
N LEU A 178 -2.13 7.24 4.70
CA LEU A 178 -2.22 5.97 5.42
C LEU A 178 -3.17 6.08 6.62
N ASN A 179 -3.03 7.14 7.42
CA ASN A 179 -3.93 7.37 8.56
C ASN A 179 -5.40 7.41 8.10
N ARG A 180 -5.71 8.17 7.04
CA ARG A 180 -7.06 8.19 6.46
C ARG A 180 -7.50 6.81 5.94
N ALA A 181 -6.56 5.98 5.44
CA ALA A 181 -6.90 4.62 5.04
C ALA A 181 -7.33 3.76 6.22
N LEU A 182 -6.61 3.84 7.34
CA LEU A 182 -6.95 3.10 8.56
C LEU A 182 -8.31 3.52 9.13
N VAL A 183 -8.60 4.82 9.18
CA VAL A 183 -9.91 5.33 9.63
C VAL A 183 -11.04 4.75 8.77
N ARG A 184 -10.91 4.78 7.45
CA ARG A 184 -11.93 4.25 6.54
C ARG A 184 -12.10 2.73 6.61
N LEU A 185 -11.03 1.99 6.93
CA LEU A 185 -11.12 0.56 7.17
C LEU A 185 -11.84 0.25 8.48
N ALA A 186 -11.63 1.06 9.52
CA ALA A 186 -12.37 0.93 10.77
C ALA A 186 -13.88 1.21 10.58
N GLU A 187 -14.25 2.21 9.77
CA GLU A 187 -15.63 2.48 9.38
C GLU A 187 -16.25 1.30 8.60
N LEU A 188 -15.52 0.73 7.63
CA LEU A 188 -15.97 -0.44 6.89
C LEU A 188 -16.19 -1.62 7.85
N ARG A 189 -15.26 -1.87 8.78
CA ARG A 189 -15.43 -2.93 9.79
C ARG A 189 -16.71 -2.71 10.60
N SER A 190 -16.93 -1.50 11.12
CA SER A 190 -18.13 -1.17 11.90
C SER A 190 -19.39 -1.39 11.09
N PHE A 191 -19.42 -0.98 9.83
CA PHE A 191 -20.54 -1.24 8.93
C PHE A 191 -20.82 -2.74 8.78
N LEU A 192 -19.78 -3.55 8.53
CA LEU A 192 -19.94 -4.99 8.32
C LEU A 192 -20.36 -5.76 9.58
N MET A 193 -20.06 -5.25 10.77
CA MET A 193 -20.47 -5.86 12.03
C MET A 193 -21.93 -5.57 12.40
N ASN A 194 -22.53 -4.56 11.79
CA ASN A 194 -23.91 -4.13 12.05
C ASN A 194 -24.91 -4.63 10.97
N GLN A 195 -24.47 -5.54 10.08
CA GLN A 195 -25.30 -6.21 9.07
C GLN A 195 -25.71 -7.62 9.52
#